data_b68cc4a33444cea52643a26cbb6f0547
#
_entry.id   b68cc4a33444cea52643a26cbb6f0547
#
_cell.length_a   1.000
_cell.length_b   1.000
_cell.length_c   1.000
_cell.angle_alpha   90.00
_cell.angle_beta   90.00
_cell.angle_gamma   90.00
#
_symmetry.space_group_name_H-M   'P 1'
#
loop_
_entity.id
_entity.type
_entity.pdbx_description
1 polymer ?
#
loop_
_entity_poly.entity_id
_entity_poly.type
_entity_poly.pdbx_seq_one_letter_code
_entity_poly.pdbx_strand_id
1 'polypeptide(L)'
;MKTLINRTMTRLTLCMVSILLLCMPLFYYLTTRFYAEDLISVVDAYRSGNNIEGKIDLERDVVIGLTIQYGLIALVIGAGVVITMRFVTRKIWQPFNTTLSKVENFKLGKDNVPEFPPTDIYEFNRLNTTLTHLLQRNSISYKVRKEFTENASHELQTPIAIIRSDLDILLQEDLNEKESELIGDIYDVTRRLEQLYRSLLVLAKIDSNQYEEVENMSLPAFIGKMLPQYNKLYKIPIHYHQQGELPVRANRSLLEIVFNNLVVNALRNAAPETVIQVNTDEKSLSVTNESMTGQLDEAHLFSRFSQVGISEGGHGLGLALVKQACDHYQWNVAYLFDDHRHTFQVTFVK
;
A
#
# COMPACT_ATOMS: atom_id res chain seq x y z
N MET A 1 -28.61 10.17 -19.15
CA MET A 1 -27.37 10.67 -18.52
C MET A 1 -26.56 11.44 -19.56
N LYS A 2 -26.05 12.62 -19.23
CA LYS A 2 -25.22 13.43 -20.13
C LYS A 2 -23.77 13.00 -19.98
N THR A 3 -23.03 12.93 -21.10
CA THR A 3 -21.58 12.68 -21.07
C THR A 3 -20.84 13.85 -20.40
N LEU A 4 -19.68 13.59 -19.83
CA LEU A 4 -18.82 14.60 -19.19
C LEU A 4 -18.58 15.77 -20.14
N ILE A 5 -18.27 15.47 -21.41
CA ILE A 5 -18.02 16.46 -22.47
C ILE A 5 -19.25 17.33 -22.70
N ASN A 6 -20.43 16.72 -22.88
CA ASN A 6 -21.64 17.49 -23.14
C ASN A 6 -22.03 18.39 -21.97
N ARG A 7 -21.83 17.94 -20.72
CA ARG A 7 -22.17 18.71 -19.53
C ARG A 7 -21.19 19.89 -19.31
N THR A 8 -19.90 19.66 -19.56
CA THR A 8 -18.90 20.74 -19.52
C THR A 8 -19.11 21.77 -20.61
N MET A 9 -19.30 21.33 -21.85
CA MET A 9 -19.54 22.21 -23.00
C MET A 9 -20.82 23.04 -22.83
N THR A 10 -21.93 22.43 -22.42
CA THR A 10 -23.19 23.17 -22.20
C THR A 10 -23.06 24.24 -21.11
N ARG A 11 -22.37 23.95 -20.01
CA ARG A 11 -22.15 24.94 -18.94
C ARG A 11 -21.20 26.04 -19.35
N LEU A 12 -20.11 25.70 -20.05
CA LEU A 12 -19.17 26.69 -20.57
C LEU A 12 -19.83 27.62 -21.59
N THR A 13 -20.59 27.08 -22.54
CA THR A 13 -21.32 27.90 -23.53
C THR A 13 -22.36 28.80 -22.87
N LEU A 14 -23.15 28.31 -21.91
CA LEU A 14 -24.11 29.14 -21.17
C LEU A 14 -23.41 30.31 -20.43
N CYS A 15 -22.29 30.03 -19.76
CA CYS A 15 -21.54 31.06 -19.05
C CYS A 15 -20.87 32.06 -20.02
N MET A 16 -20.34 31.60 -21.16
CA MET A 16 -19.80 32.52 -22.19
C MET A 16 -20.86 33.43 -22.77
N VAL A 17 -22.04 32.90 -23.09
CA VAL A 17 -23.20 33.68 -23.55
C VAL A 17 -23.63 34.72 -22.50
N SER A 18 -23.69 34.31 -21.20
CA SER A 18 -24.02 35.23 -20.11
C SER A 18 -23.00 36.35 -19.95
N ILE A 19 -21.71 36.08 -20.09
CA ILE A 19 -20.63 37.08 -20.03
C ILE A 19 -20.76 38.06 -21.21
N LEU A 20 -21.01 37.56 -22.42
CA LEU A 20 -21.19 38.40 -23.61
C LEU A 20 -22.43 39.31 -23.46
N LEU A 21 -23.54 38.80 -22.94
CA LEU A 21 -24.76 39.59 -22.67
C LEU A 21 -24.50 40.70 -21.63
N LEU A 22 -23.72 40.41 -20.60
CA LEU A 22 -23.30 41.42 -19.60
C LEU A 22 -22.33 42.47 -20.15
N CYS A 23 -21.47 42.09 -21.08
CA CYS A 23 -20.54 43.03 -21.72
C CYS A 23 -21.23 44.01 -22.72
N MET A 24 -22.39 43.64 -23.31
CA MET A 24 -23.14 44.52 -24.25
C MET A 24 -23.53 45.88 -23.63
N PRO A 25 -24.23 45.93 -22.48
CA PRO A 25 -24.56 47.21 -21.86
C PRO A 25 -23.34 48.01 -21.40
N LEU A 26 -22.28 47.32 -20.95
CA LEU A 26 -21.03 47.94 -20.58
C LEU A 26 -20.38 48.59 -21.83
N PHE A 27 -20.35 47.88 -22.95
CA PHE A 27 -19.84 48.41 -24.22
C PHE A 27 -20.65 49.64 -24.65
N TYR A 28 -21.95 49.58 -24.61
CA TYR A 28 -22.84 50.70 -24.94
C TYR A 28 -22.57 51.92 -24.02
N TYR A 29 -22.51 51.71 -22.72
CA TYR A 29 -22.24 52.76 -21.74
C TYR A 29 -20.90 53.42 -21.96
N LEU A 30 -19.83 52.65 -22.15
CA LEU A 30 -18.48 53.18 -22.41
C LEU A 30 -18.43 53.94 -23.74
N THR A 31 -19.06 53.41 -24.79
CA THR A 31 -19.13 54.08 -26.09
C THR A 31 -19.86 55.43 -25.98
N THR A 32 -21.01 55.49 -25.34
CA THR A 32 -21.76 56.73 -25.15
C THR A 32 -20.97 57.74 -24.27
N ARG A 33 -20.31 57.25 -23.23
CA ARG A 33 -19.52 58.10 -22.31
C ARG A 33 -18.28 58.72 -22.96
N PHE A 34 -17.57 57.97 -23.78
CA PHE A 34 -16.32 58.42 -24.40
C PHE A 34 -16.53 59.18 -25.73
N TYR A 35 -17.59 58.89 -26.47
CA TYR A 35 -17.75 59.46 -27.83
C TYR A 35 -18.92 60.45 -27.94
N ALA A 36 -19.93 60.39 -27.09
CA ALA A 36 -21.10 61.26 -27.22
C ALA A 36 -20.78 62.73 -26.85
N GLU A 37 -19.95 62.93 -25.82
CA GLU A 37 -19.52 64.29 -25.42
C GLU A 37 -18.69 64.98 -26.51
N ASP A 38 -17.75 64.22 -27.10
CA ASP A 38 -16.89 64.73 -28.18
C ASP A 38 -17.68 65.05 -29.45
N LEU A 39 -18.66 64.15 -29.79
CA LEU A 39 -19.50 64.36 -30.94
C LEU A 39 -20.40 65.61 -30.77
N ILE A 40 -20.96 65.81 -29.56
CA ILE A 40 -21.77 66.97 -29.22
C ILE A 40 -20.94 68.26 -29.31
N SER A 41 -19.70 68.24 -28.79
CA SER A 41 -18.79 69.43 -28.85
C SER A 41 -18.43 69.77 -30.27
N VAL A 42 -18.21 68.81 -31.17
CA VAL A 42 -17.93 69.01 -32.58
C VAL A 42 -19.12 69.58 -33.30
N VAL A 43 -20.34 69.09 -33.05
CA VAL A 43 -21.57 69.53 -33.63
C VAL A 43 -21.88 71.00 -33.19
N ASP A 44 -21.67 71.32 -31.90
CA ASP A 44 -21.88 72.67 -31.37
C ASP A 44 -20.86 73.66 -31.88
N ALA A 45 -19.59 73.28 -32.05
CA ALA A 45 -18.56 74.11 -32.69
C ALA A 45 -18.91 74.39 -34.16
N TYR A 46 -19.40 73.41 -34.89
CA TYR A 46 -19.85 73.55 -36.25
C TYR A 46 -21.04 74.48 -36.36
N ARG A 47 -22.04 74.39 -35.46
CA ARG A 47 -23.23 75.26 -35.42
C ARG A 47 -22.88 76.73 -35.06
N SER A 48 -21.84 76.93 -34.24
CA SER A 48 -21.43 78.28 -33.78
C SER A 48 -20.49 79.01 -34.75
N GLY A 49 -20.14 78.40 -35.87
CA GLY A 49 -19.29 79.04 -36.92
C GLY A 49 -17.82 79.27 -36.49
N ASN A 50 -17.39 78.61 -35.40
CA ASN A 50 -16.03 78.69 -34.89
C ASN A 50 -15.14 77.69 -35.66
N ASN A 51 -13.93 78.19 -36.02
CA ASN A 51 -12.92 77.36 -36.70
C ASN A 51 -12.55 76.19 -35.87
N ILE A 52 -12.71 74.97 -36.38
CA ILE A 52 -12.45 73.69 -35.75
C ILE A 52 -10.96 73.38 -35.72
N GLU A 53 -10.11 74.21 -36.47
CA GLU A 53 -8.67 74.00 -36.53
C GLU A 53 -7.97 74.49 -35.25
N GLY A 54 -7.80 73.57 -34.32
CA GLY A 54 -6.94 73.73 -33.15
C GLY A 54 -7.38 73.15 -31.82
N LYS A 55 -8.54 72.54 -31.75
CA LYS A 55 -9.05 72.02 -30.46
C LYS A 55 -9.23 70.51 -30.34
N ILE A 56 -9.00 69.74 -31.40
CA ILE A 56 -9.29 68.34 -31.36
C ILE A 56 -8.14 67.53 -31.97
N ASP A 57 -7.29 66.97 -31.12
CA ASP A 57 -6.41 65.85 -31.48
C ASP A 57 -7.27 64.62 -31.57
N LEU A 58 -8.33 64.70 -32.42
CA LEU A 58 -9.44 63.76 -32.50
C LEU A 58 -8.97 62.31 -32.71
N GLU A 59 -7.91 62.15 -33.51
CA GLU A 59 -7.34 60.81 -33.76
C GLU A 59 -6.72 60.24 -32.53
N ARG A 60 -6.01 60.98 -31.72
CA ARG A 60 -5.29 60.51 -30.53
C ARG A 60 -6.28 60.15 -29.41
N ASP A 61 -7.27 60.98 -29.13
CA ASP A 61 -8.23 60.80 -28.07
C ASP A 61 -9.20 59.65 -28.39
N VAL A 62 -9.60 59.49 -29.65
CA VAL A 62 -10.37 58.34 -30.12
C VAL A 62 -9.58 57.04 -30.01
N VAL A 63 -8.30 57.01 -30.41
CA VAL A 63 -7.47 55.80 -30.30
C VAL A 63 -7.24 55.41 -28.84
N ILE A 64 -6.99 56.39 -27.96
CA ILE A 64 -6.84 56.12 -26.50
C ILE A 64 -8.14 55.59 -25.92
N GLY A 65 -9.27 56.22 -26.20
CA GLY A 65 -10.59 55.81 -25.74
C GLY A 65 -10.94 54.38 -26.17
N LEU A 66 -10.73 54.05 -27.46
CA LEU A 66 -10.90 52.69 -27.99
C LEU A 66 -9.98 51.69 -27.31
N THR A 67 -8.71 52.03 -27.10
CA THR A 67 -7.74 51.13 -26.46
C THR A 67 -8.13 50.82 -25.03
N ILE A 68 -8.54 51.82 -24.23
CA ILE A 68 -9.03 51.64 -22.86
C ILE A 68 -10.31 50.80 -22.86
N GLN A 69 -11.27 51.09 -23.75
CA GLN A 69 -12.54 50.37 -23.84
C GLN A 69 -12.33 48.89 -24.17
N TYR A 70 -11.55 48.56 -25.19
CA TYR A 70 -11.23 47.17 -25.55
C TYR A 70 -10.44 46.48 -24.47
N GLY A 71 -9.49 47.17 -23.81
CA GLY A 71 -8.71 46.66 -22.68
C GLY A 71 -9.60 46.27 -21.49
N LEU A 72 -10.54 47.13 -21.10
CA LEU A 72 -11.50 46.86 -20.04
C LEU A 72 -12.40 45.68 -20.38
N ILE A 73 -12.94 45.60 -21.58
CA ILE A 73 -13.80 44.52 -22.02
C ILE A 73 -13.04 43.18 -22.04
N ALA A 74 -11.81 43.20 -22.58
CA ALA A 74 -10.95 42.02 -22.60
C ALA A 74 -10.63 41.51 -21.18
N LEU A 75 -10.42 42.42 -20.22
CA LEU A 75 -10.17 42.11 -18.82
C LEU A 75 -11.42 41.45 -18.17
N VAL A 76 -12.62 42.03 -18.39
CA VAL A 76 -13.89 41.49 -17.86
C VAL A 76 -14.19 40.11 -18.44
N ILE A 77 -14.01 39.92 -19.75
CA ILE A 77 -14.18 38.64 -20.41
C ILE A 77 -13.16 37.63 -19.88
N GLY A 78 -11.88 38.00 -19.81
CA GLY A 78 -10.82 37.12 -19.29
C GLY A 78 -11.05 36.69 -17.86
N ALA A 79 -11.37 37.61 -16.96
CA ALA A 79 -11.72 37.32 -15.58
C ALA A 79 -12.96 36.41 -15.49
N GLY A 80 -14.01 36.70 -16.24
CA GLY A 80 -15.23 35.90 -16.31
C GLY A 80 -14.97 34.46 -16.76
N VAL A 81 -14.15 34.26 -17.78
CA VAL A 81 -13.77 32.93 -18.28
C VAL A 81 -12.99 32.16 -17.21
N VAL A 82 -12.00 32.76 -16.55
CA VAL A 82 -11.20 32.12 -15.51
C VAL A 82 -12.08 31.71 -14.31
N ILE A 83 -12.93 32.59 -13.82
CA ILE A 83 -13.84 32.34 -12.70
C ILE A 83 -14.80 31.18 -13.05
N THR A 84 -15.42 31.26 -14.23
CA THR A 84 -16.35 30.24 -14.72
C THR A 84 -15.67 28.88 -14.86
N MET A 85 -14.50 28.85 -15.49
CA MET A 85 -13.74 27.60 -15.68
C MET A 85 -13.39 26.97 -14.34
N ARG A 86 -12.92 27.77 -13.38
CA ARG A 86 -12.58 27.29 -12.02
C ARG A 86 -13.81 26.73 -11.29
N PHE A 87 -14.95 27.41 -11.36
CA PHE A 87 -16.18 27.00 -10.70
C PHE A 87 -16.79 25.73 -11.35
N VAL A 88 -16.88 25.70 -12.67
CA VAL A 88 -17.43 24.56 -13.44
C VAL A 88 -16.55 23.32 -13.24
N THR A 89 -15.22 23.46 -13.35
CA THR A 89 -14.29 22.35 -13.17
C THR A 89 -14.41 21.78 -11.76
N ARG A 90 -14.39 22.63 -10.72
CA ARG A 90 -14.48 22.18 -9.33
C ARG A 90 -15.76 21.41 -9.04
N LYS A 91 -16.91 21.90 -9.53
CA LYS A 91 -18.23 21.26 -9.32
C LYS A 91 -18.40 19.95 -10.09
N ILE A 92 -17.78 19.84 -11.27
CA ILE A 92 -17.87 18.62 -12.10
C ILE A 92 -16.98 17.51 -11.55
N TRP A 93 -15.77 17.84 -11.05
CA TRP A 93 -14.81 16.87 -10.55
C TRP A 93 -15.02 16.47 -9.07
N GLN A 94 -15.86 17.19 -8.33
CA GLN A 94 -16.14 16.87 -6.94
C GLN A 94 -16.59 15.42 -6.70
N PRO A 95 -17.55 14.83 -7.47
CA PRO A 95 -17.95 13.44 -7.28
C PRO A 95 -16.80 12.45 -7.50
N PHE A 96 -15.93 12.72 -8.49
CA PHE A 96 -14.77 11.91 -8.77
C PHE A 96 -13.77 11.92 -7.59
N ASN A 97 -13.43 13.09 -7.08
CA ASN A 97 -12.52 13.23 -5.94
C ASN A 97 -13.07 12.54 -4.68
N THR A 98 -14.41 12.62 -4.48
CA THR A 98 -15.04 11.91 -3.36
C THR A 98 -14.97 10.39 -3.53
N THR A 99 -15.18 9.89 -4.76
CA THR A 99 -15.02 8.46 -5.07
C THR A 99 -13.59 8.01 -4.83
N LEU A 100 -12.61 8.77 -5.32
CA LEU A 100 -11.18 8.47 -5.15
C LEU A 100 -10.81 8.40 -3.66
N SER A 101 -11.18 9.41 -2.87
CA SER A 101 -10.90 9.43 -1.43
C SER A 101 -11.54 8.26 -0.68
N LYS A 102 -12.76 7.83 -1.06
CA LYS A 102 -13.41 6.65 -0.47
C LYS A 102 -12.69 5.35 -0.80
N VAL A 103 -12.14 5.23 -2.02
CA VAL A 103 -11.35 4.06 -2.42
C VAL A 103 -9.99 4.03 -1.71
N GLU A 104 -9.30 5.18 -1.63
CA GLU A 104 -8.01 5.30 -0.94
C GLU A 104 -8.09 4.95 0.56
N ASN A 105 -9.20 5.31 1.22
CA ASN A 105 -9.41 5.04 2.64
C ASN A 105 -10.05 3.67 2.92
N PHE A 106 -10.46 2.94 1.89
CA PHE A 106 -11.10 1.64 2.06
C PHE A 106 -10.10 0.57 2.53
N LYS A 107 -10.44 -0.10 3.64
CA LYS A 107 -9.65 -1.21 4.19
C LYS A 107 -10.38 -2.52 4.01
N LEU A 108 -9.78 -3.40 3.22
CA LEU A 108 -10.31 -4.72 2.94
C LEU A 108 -10.42 -5.53 4.25
N GLY A 109 -11.57 -6.14 4.50
CA GLY A 109 -11.81 -6.95 5.69
C GLY A 109 -12.26 -6.21 6.94
N LYS A 110 -12.09 -4.88 7.01
CA LYS A 110 -12.56 -4.04 8.13
C LYS A 110 -13.79 -3.23 7.77
N ASP A 111 -13.81 -2.68 6.56
CA ASP A 111 -14.86 -1.77 6.13
C ASP A 111 -15.87 -2.46 5.20
N ASN A 112 -17.11 -2.02 5.28
CA ASN A 112 -18.08 -2.34 4.24
C ASN A 112 -17.69 -1.62 2.95
N VAL A 113 -18.05 -2.22 1.79
CA VAL A 113 -17.81 -1.60 0.49
C VAL A 113 -18.44 -0.20 0.47
N PRO A 114 -17.67 0.85 0.18
CA PRO A 114 -18.16 2.22 0.29
C PRO A 114 -19.24 2.51 -0.74
N GLU A 115 -20.28 3.20 -0.30
CA GLU A 115 -21.29 3.76 -1.21
C GLU A 115 -20.71 5.00 -1.90
N PHE A 116 -20.66 4.98 -3.21
CA PHE A 116 -20.19 6.11 -4.00
C PHE A 116 -21.29 7.14 -4.23
N PRO A 117 -20.93 8.45 -4.32
CA PRO A 117 -21.93 9.50 -4.50
C PRO A 117 -22.65 9.33 -5.84
N PRO A 118 -23.97 9.55 -5.87
CA PRO A 118 -24.73 9.55 -7.11
C PRO A 118 -24.24 10.69 -8.03
N THR A 119 -24.13 10.40 -9.30
CA THR A 119 -23.72 11.38 -10.30
C THR A 119 -24.55 11.24 -11.57
N ASP A 120 -24.90 12.40 -12.18
CA ASP A 120 -25.58 12.41 -13.47
C ASP A 120 -24.63 12.28 -14.67
N ILE A 121 -23.31 12.19 -14.40
CA ILE A 121 -22.28 12.03 -15.42
C ILE A 121 -22.12 10.56 -15.70
N TYR A 122 -22.37 10.16 -16.96
CA TYR A 122 -22.38 8.76 -17.37
C TYR A 122 -21.06 8.04 -17.05
N GLU A 123 -19.95 8.66 -17.36
CA GLU A 123 -18.61 8.10 -17.18
C GLU A 123 -18.29 7.84 -15.69
N PHE A 124 -18.66 8.78 -14.82
CA PHE A 124 -18.45 8.62 -13.37
C PHE A 124 -19.39 7.58 -12.76
N ASN A 125 -20.63 7.51 -13.23
CA ASN A 125 -21.56 6.48 -12.77
C ASN A 125 -21.08 5.08 -13.18
N ARG A 126 -20.63 4.91 -14.43
CA ARG A 126 -20.04 3.66 -14.91
C ARG A 126 -18.80 3.28 -14.12
N LEU A 127 -17.91 4.24 -13.83
CA LEU A 127 -16.73 4.04 -12.98
C LEU A 127 -17.14 3.57 -11.57
N ASN A 128 -18.07 4.28 -10.92
CA ASN A 128 -18.57 3.93 -9.59
C ASN A 128 -19.13 2.52 -9.54
N THR A 129 -19.97 2.15 -10.53
CA THR A 129 -20.55 0.79 -10.63
C THR A 129 -19.46 -0.27 -10.79
N THR A 130 -18.48 -0.02 -11.66
CA THR A 130 -17.36 -0.97 -11.87
C THR A 130 -16.50 -1.11 -10.60
N LEU A 131 -16.18 0.00 -9.93
CA LEU A 131 -15.45 0.00 -8.66
C LEU A 131 -16.21 -0.75 -7.57
N THR A 132 -17.52 -0.51 -7.42
CA THR A 132 -18.37 -1.25 -6.47
C THR A 132 -18.27 -2.75 -6.70
N HIS A 133 -18.46 -3.20 -7.95
CA HIS A 133 -18.37 -4.64 -8.27
C HIS A 133 -16.97 -5.23 -8.00
N LEU A 134 -15.90 -4.51 -8.31
CA LEU A 134 -14.53 -4.94 -8.03
C LEU A 134 -14.27 -5.06 -6.54
N LEU A 135 -14.67 -4.04 -5.76
CA LEU A 135 -14.49 -4.04 -4.31
C LEU A 135 -15.34 -5.13 -3.63
N GLN A 136 -16.58 -5.34 -4.08
CA GLN A 136 -17.45 -6.42 -3.58
C GLN A 136 -16.84 -7.80 -3.84
N ARG A 137 -16.39 -8.08 -5.07
CA ARG A 137 -15.74 -9.36 -5.42
C ARG A 137 -14.47 -9.58 -4.61
N ASN A 138 -13.65 -8.53 -4.44
CA ASN A 138 -12.43 -8.62 -3.66
C ASN A 138 -12.74 -8.87 -2.17
N SER A 139 -13.73 -8.19 -1.60
CA SER A 139 -14.17 -8.38 -0.22
C SER A 139 -14.72 -9.80 0.03
N ILE A 140 -15.53 -10.34 -0.89
CA ILE A 140 -16.03 -11.72 -0.81
C ILE A 140 -14.86 -12.71 -0.90
N SER A 141 -13.97 -12.53 -1.87
CA SER A 141 -12.80 -13.42 -2.03
C SER A 141 -11.90 -13.43 -0.77
N TYR A 142 -11.66 -12.24 -0.19
CA TYR A 142 -10.93 -12.09 1.06
C TYR A 142 -11.62 -12.86 2.20
N LYS A 143 -12.94 -12.66 2.36
CA LYS A 143 -13.72 -13.31 3.43
C LYS A 143 -13.71 -14.84 3.31
N VAL A 144 -13.95 -15.35 2.11
CA VAL A 144 -13.88 -16.80 1.83
C VAL A 144 -12.49 -17.38 2.15
N ARG A 145 -11.43 -16.68 1.74
CA ARG A 145 -10.05 -17.09 2.01
C ARG A 145 -9.74 -17.07 3.51
N LYS A 146 -10.20 -16.05 4.22
CA LYS A 146 -10.03 -15.93 5.67
C LYS A 146 -10.76 -17.08 6.41
N GLU A 147 -12.04 -17.29 6.11
CA GLU A 147 -12.85 -18.37 6.69
C GLU A 147 -12.25 -19.74 6.38
N PHE A 148 -11.82 -19.97 5.15
CA PHE A 148 -11.14 -21.22 4.78
C PHE A 148 -9.88 -21.44 5.61
N THR A 149 -9.04 -20.41 5.78
CA THR A 149 -7.79 -20.54 6.55
C THR A 149 -8.06 -20.80 8.04
N GLU A 150 -9.07 -20.12 8.63
CA GLU A 150 -9.47 -20.30 10.03
C GLU A 150 -10.07 -21.68 10.24
N ASN A 151 -11.01 -22.11 9.41
CA ASN A 151 -11.65 -23.42 9.52
C ASN A 151 -10.66 -24.57 9.29
N ALA A 152 -9.82 -24.47 8.25
CA ALA A 152 -8.77 -25.46 8.01
C ALA A 152 -7.83 -25.58 9.20
N SER A 153 -7.54 -24.46 9.91
CA SER A 153 -6.69 -24.47 11.11
C SER A 153 -7.28 -25.35 12.21
N HIS A 154 -8.57 -25.26 12.47
CA HIS A 154 -9.25 -26.02 13.51
C HIS A 154 -9.49 -27.47 13.10
N GLU A 155 -9.93 -27.69 11.86
CA GLU A 155 -10.30 -29.03 11.36
C GLU A 155 -9.11 -29.98 11.21
N LEU A 156 -7.89 -29.48 11.05
CA LEU A 156 -6.69 -30.34 10.99
C LEU A 156 -5.92 -30.42 12.32
N GLN A 157 -6.00 -29.41 13.17
CA GLN A 157 -5.38 -29.50 14.51
C GLN A 157 -5.98 -30.62 15.36
N THR A 158 -7.29 -30.79 15.29
CA THR A 158 -8.02 -31.79 16.10
C THR A 158 -7.60 -33.24 15.80
N PRO A 159 -7.64 -33.75 14.54
CA PRO A 159 -7.23 -35.12 14.26
C PRO A 159 -5.75 -35.39 14.53
N ILE A 160 -4.87 -34.41 14.26
CA ILE A 160 -3.45 -34.54 14.58
C ILE A 160 -3.21 -34.63 16.10
N ALA A 161 -3.95 -33.85 16.90
CA ALA A 161 -3.86 -33.91 18.35
C ALA A 161 -4.36 -35.24 18.89
N ILE A 162 -5.42 -35.83 18.31
CA ILE A 162 -5.92 -37.15 18.66
C ILE A 162 -4.88 -38.24 18.37
N ILE A 163 -4.33 -38.23 17.12
CA ILE A 163 -3.28 -39.20 16.73
C ILE A 163 -2.09 -39.13 17.70
N ARG A 164 -1.66 -37.92 18.06
CA ARG A 164 -0.57 -37.75 19.04
C ARG A 164 -0.91 -38.26 20.41
N SER A 165 -2.12 -37.98 20.91
CA SER A 165 -2.58 -38.47 22.20
C SER A 165 -2.63 -40.00 22.24
N ASP A 166 -3.08 -40.62 21.16
CA ASP A 166 -3.13 -42.09 21.06
C ASP A 166 -1.72 -42.69 21.01
N LEU A 167 -0.78 -42.05 20.30
CA LEU A 167 0.62 -42.45 20.28
C LEU A 167 1.30 -42.27 21.66
N ASP A 168 0.99 -41.17 22.37
CA ASP A 168 1.50 -40.91 23.72
C ASP A 168 1.00 -41.98 24.71
N ILE A 169 -0.24 -42.50 24.53
CA ILE A 169 -0.79 -43.64 25.33
C ILE A 169 -0.07 -44.93 24.96
N LEU A 170 0.08 -45.23 23.66
CA LEU A 170 0.77 -46.43 23.20
C LEU A 170 2.23 -46.51 23.67
N LEU A 171 2.93 -45.39 23.75
CA LEU A 171 4.30 -45.31 24.26
C LEU A 171 4.43 -45.58 25.76
N GLN A 172 3.31 -45.65 26.51
CA GLN A 172 3.28 -45.99 27.93
C GLN A 172 3.01 -47.50 28.17
N GLU A 173 2.64 -48.26 27.15
CA GLU A 173 2.42 -49.70 27.21
C GLU A 173 3.75 -50.48 27.12
N ASP A 174 3.73 -51.74 27.50
CA ASP A 174 4.87 -52.66 27.35
C ASP A 174 5.03 -53.09 25.88
N LEU A 175 5.86 -52.32 25.16
CA LEU A 175 6.11 -52.49 23.74
C LEU A 175 7.37 -53.34 23.51
N ASN A 176 7.33 -54.19 22.50
CA ASN A 176 8.56 -54.79 22.00
C ASN A 176 9.37 -53.79 21.15
N GLU A 177 10.65 -54.10 20.88
CA GLU A 177 11.54 -53.20 20.19
C GLU A 177 11.02 -52.74 18.82
N LYS A 178 10.42 -53.63 18.04
CA LYS A 178 9.83 -53.35 16.74
C LYS A 178 8.59 -52.45 16.82
N GLU A 179 7.75 -52.66 17.83
CA GLU A 179 6.55 -51.83 18.07
C GLU A 179 6.97 -50.42 18.50
N SER A 180 7.96 -50.29 19.37
CA SER A 180 8.53 -49.00 19.77
C SER A 180 9.13 -48.22 18.59
N GLU A 181 9.84 -48.88 17.68
CA GLU A 181 10.40 -48.29 16.47
C GLU A 181 9.28 -47.79 15.55
N LEU A 182 8.25 -48.62 15.25
CA LEU A 182 7.12 -48.25 14.40
C LEU A 182 6.31 -47.09 14.99
N ILE A 183 6.06 -47.08 16.29
CA ILE A 183 5.34 -46.00 16.96
C ILE A 183 6.17 -44.71 16.93
N GLY A 184 7.49 -44.81 17.13
CA GLY A 184 8.43 -43.68 17.00
C GLY A 184 8.39 -43.08 15.61
N ASP A 185 8.41 -43.92 14.58
CA ASP A 185 8.31 -43.45 13.17
C ASP A 185 6.99 -42.73 12.91
N ILE A 186 5.85 -43.31 13.37
CA ILE A 186 4.54 -42.67 13.20
C ILE A 186 4.48 -41.32 13.94
N TYR A 187 5.04 -41.28 15.16
CA TYR A 187 5.12 -40.05 15.95
C TYR A 187 5.90 -38.94 15.22
N ASP A 188 7.06 -39.29 14.67
CA ASP A 188 7.88 -38.34 13.92
C ASP A 188 7.21 -37.85 12.63
N VAL A 189 6.54 -38.74 11.89
CA VAL A 189 5.75 -38.37 10.70
C VAL A 189 4.60 -37.45 11.09
N THR A 190 3.87 -37.73 12.15
CA THR A 190 2.75 -36.95 12.67
C THR A 190 3.25 -35.53 13.07
N ARG A 191 4.38 -35.45 13.78
CA ARG A 191 5.00 -34.20 14.17
C ARG A 191 5.44 -33.39 12.98
N ARG A 192 6.01 -34.04 11.96
CA ARG A 192 6.38 -33.36 10.69
C ARG A 192 5.15 -32.81 9.97
N LEU A 193 4.08 -33.58 9.90
CA LEU A 193 2.81 -33.17 9.30
C LEU A 193 2.22 -31.94 10.02
N GLU A 194 2.22 -31.92 11.34
CA GLU A 194 1.78 -30.79 12.15
C GLU A 194 2.58 -29.51 11.85
N GLN A 195 3.90 -29.61 11.82
CA GLN A 195 4.78 -28.47 11.51
C GLN A 195 4.57 -27.93 10.10
N LEU A 196 4.50 -28.80 9.11
CA LEU A 196 4.23 -28.45 7.72
C LEU A 196 2.90 -27.73 7.58
N TYR A 197 1.86 -28.30 8.16
CA TYR A 197 0.53 -27.73 8.14
C TYR A 197 0.46 -26.34 8.82
N ARG A 198 1.05 -26.18 10.03
CA ARG A 198 1.16 -24.89 10.71
C ARG A 198 1.86 -23.85 9.84
N SER A 199 2.94 -24.25 9.17
CA SER A 199 3.68 -23.36 8.26
C SER A 199 2.84 -22.90 7.06
N LEU A 200 2.06 -23.82 6.46
CA LEU A 200 1.14 -23.50 5.37
C LEU A 200 0.04 -22.52 5.79
N LEU A 201 -0.51 -22.70 7.00
CA LEU A 201 -1.51 -21.79 7.54
C LEU A 201 -0.95 -20.38 7.78
N VAL A 202 0.28 -20.27 8.30
CA VAL A 202 0.94 -18.99 8.48
C VAL A 202 1.13 -18.30 7.14
N LEU A 203 1.61 -19.01 6.11
CA LEU A 203 1.72 -18.49 4.74
C LEU A 203 0.37 -17.97 4.22
N ALA A 204 -0.70 -18.77 4.38
CA ALA A 204 -2.05 -18.37 3.94
C ALA A 204 -2.58 -17.15 4.69
N LYS A 205 -2.26 -17.00 5.99
CA LYS A 205 -2.61 -15.82 6.81
C LYS A 205 -1.85 -14.59 6.37
N ILE A 206 -0.55 -14.72 6.03
CA ILE A 206 0.24 -13.60 5.49
C ILE A 206 -0.33 -13.18 4.12
N ASP A 207 -0.56 -14.13 3.22
CA ASP A 207 -1.15 -13.89 1.89
C ASP A 207 -2.53 -13.20 1.96
N SER A 208 -3.29 -13.48 3.03
CA SER A 208 -4.61 -12.90 3.28
C SER A 208 -4.55 -11.61 4.10
N ASN A 209 -3.37 -11.06 4.37
CA ASN A 209 -3.17 -9.85 5.17
C ASN A 209 -3.83 -9.91 6.57
N GLN A 210 -3.79 -11.06 7.24
CA GLN A 210 -4.44 -11.27 8.54
C GLN A 210 -3.58 -10.82 9.74
N TYR A 211 -2.32 -10.41 9.54
CA TYR A 211 -1.42 -9.87 10.57
C TYR A 211 -1.49 -8.33 10.63
N GLU A 212 -2.71 -7.79 10.78
CA GLU A 212 -2.95 -6.34 10.73
C GLU A 212 -2.57 -5.59 12.01
N GLU A 213 -2.57 -6.27 13.17
CA GLU A 213 -2.21 -5.66 14.44
C GLU A 213 -0.69 -5.46 14.49
N VAL A 214 -0.25 -4.23 14.29
CA VAL A 214 1.17 -3.88 14.35
C VAL A 214 1.44 -3.00 15.56
N GLU A 215 2.56 -3.25 16.24
CA GLU A 215 3.05 -2.45 17.36
C GLU A 215 4.48 -1.99 17.11
N ASN A 216 4.88 -0.90 17.75
CA ASN A 216 6.27 -0.45 17.75
C ASN A 216 7.00 -1.16 18.88
N MET A 217 8.09 -1.84 18.56
CA MET A 217 8.89 -2.56 19.53
C MET A 217 10.40 -2.38 19.29
N SER A 218 11.19 -2.49 20.35
CA SER A 218 12.66 -2.58 20.22
C SER A 218 13.02 -4.02 19.88
N LEU A 219 13.61 -4.24 18.70
CA LEU A 219 14.04 -5.57 18.27
C LEU A 219 15.08 -6.18 19.21
N PRO A 220 16.11 -5.44 19.69
CA PRO A 220 17.04 -5.96 20.70
C PRO A 220 16.36 -6.45 21.97
N ALA A 221 15.40 -5.69 22.50
CA ALA A 221 14.67 -6.09 23.70
C ALA A 221 13.79 -7.32 23.45
N PHE A 222 13.20 -7.44 22.25
CA PHE A 222 12.46 -8.63 21.84
C PHE A 222 13.34 -9.88 21.77
N ILE A 223 14.49 -9.80 21.09
CA ILE A 223 15.46 -10.90 20.96
C ILE A 223 15.98 -11.33 22.33
N GLY A 224 16.33 -10.37 23.20
CA GLY A 224 16.81 -10.65 24.54
C GLY A 224 15.81 -11.46 25.40
N LYS A 225 14.51 -11.34 25.17
CA LYS A 225 13.46 -12.13 25.83
C LYS A 225 13.32 -13.55 25.24
N MET A 226 13.58 -13.70 23.94
CA MET A 226 13.43 -14.98 23.24
C MET A 226 14.63 -15.92 23.40
N LEU A 227 15.85 -15.39 23.35
CA LEU A 227 17.08 -16.17 23.35
C LEU A 227 17.24 -17.17 24.52
N PRO A 228 16.86 -16.84 25.77
CA PRO A 228 17.01 -17.77 26.88
C PRO A 228 16.23 -19.09 26.69
N GLN A 229 15.17 -19.09 25.92
CA GLN A 229 14.36 -20.30 25.63
C GLN A 229 15.13 -21.25 24.72
N TYR A 230 15.84 -20.72 23.69
CA TYR A 230 16.66 -21.54 22.78
C TYR A 230 17.87 -22.13 23.49
N ASN A 231 18.55 -21.35 24.32
CA ASN A 231 19.69 -21.83 25.10
C ASN A 231 19.33 -22.97 26.10
N LYS A 232 18.05 -23.06 26.53
CA LYS A 232 17.56 -24.17 27.35
C LYS A 232 17.22 -25.42 26.54
N LEU A 233 16.76 -25.25 25.31
CA LEU A 233 16.28 -26.34 24.45
C LEU A 233 17.38 -26.98 23.62
N TYR A 234 18.40 -26.22 23.25
CA TYR A 234 19.45 -26.65 22.34
C TYR A 234 20.81 -26.60 23.04
N LYS A 235 21.66 -27.60 22.75
CA LYS A 235 23.03 -27.69 23.31
C LYS A 235 24.02 -26.75 22.62
N ILE A 236 23.68 -26.22 21.44
CA ILE A 236 24.53 -25.30 20.69
C ILE A 236 24.38 -23.89 21.29
N PRO A 237 25.49 -23.24 21.71
CA PRO A 237 25.42 -21.91 22.29
C PRO A 237 25.04 -20.86 21.24
N ILE A 238 24.19 -19.90 21.64
CA ILE A 238 23.81 -18.76 20.81
C ILE A 238 24.40 -17.50 21.44
N HIS A 239 25.29 -16.85 20.71
CA HIS A 239 25.87 -15.58 21.11
C HIS A 239 25.10 -14.43 20.46
N TYR A 240 24.63 -13.50 21.29
CA TYR A 240 23.93 -12.32 20.83
C TYR A 240 24.82 -11.09 20.98
N HIS A 241 24.98 -10.35 19.88
CA HIS A 241 25.67 -9.07 19.85
C HIS A 241 24.73 -7.97 19.38
N GLN A 242 24.48 -7.00 20.26
CA GLN A 242 23.66 -5.84 19.97
C GLN A 242 24.56 -4.64 19.64
N GLN A 243 24.29 -4.01 18.49
CA GLN A 243 24.93 -2.77 18.11
C GLN A 243 23.87 -1.71 17.79
N GLY A 244 23.58 -0.84 18.76
CA GLY A 244 22.58 0.20 18.63
C GLY A 244 21.15 -0.25 18.96
N GLU A 245 20.21 0.67 18.75
CA GLU A 245 18.78 0.43 18.91
C GLU A 245 18.13 0.23 17.53
N LEU A 246 17.22 -0.72 17.45
CA LEU A 246 16.50 -1.03 16.22
C LEU A 246 14.98 -1.07 16.52
N PRO A 247 14.28 0.09 16.40
CA PRO A 247 12.84 0.11 16.50
C PRO A 247 12.20 -0.50 15.24
N VAL A 248 11.31 -1.47 15.44
CA VAL A 248 10.61 -2.17 14.37
C VAL A 248 9.11 -2.04 14.59
N ARG A 249 8.35 -1.76 13.53
CA ARG A 249 6.90 -1.75 13.52
C ARG A 249 6.38 -3.02 12.85
N ALA A 250 5.88 -3.97 13.65
CA ALA A 250 5.42 -5.26 13.15
C ALA A 250 4.36 -5.89 14.04
N ASN A 251 3.67 -6.91 13.51
CA ASN A 251 2.91 -7.84 14.32
C ASN A 251 3.90 -8.73 15.09
N ARG A 252 3.75 -8.79 16.42
CA ARG A 252 4.65 -9.50 17.30
C ARG A 252 4.76 -10.98 16.97
N SER A 253 3.62 -11.64 16.74
CA SER A 253 3.61 -13.08 16.43
C SER A 253 4.31 -13.39 15.11
N LEU A 254 4.17 -12.52 14.11
CA LEU A 254 4.86 -12.71 12.83
C LEU A 254 6.36 -12.47 12.95
N LEU A 255 6.78 -11.51 13.75
CA LEU A 255 8.21 -11.30 14.06
C LEU A 255 8.81 -12.50 14.81
N GLU A 256 8.05 -13.09 15.76
CA GLU A 256 8.43 -14.34 16.45
C GLU A 256 8.62 -15.50 15.47
N ILE A 257 7.74 -15.65 14.49
CA ILE A 257 7.84 -16.66 13.44
C ILE A 257 9.10 -16.45 12.60
N VAL A 258 9.38 -15.21 12.19
CA VAL A 258 10.60 -14.89 11.43
C VAL A 258 11.86 -15.24 12.22
N PHE A 259 11.96 -14.75 13.45
CA PHE A 259 13.12 -14.98 14.30
C PHE A 259 13.31 -16.47 14.59
N ASN A 260 12.24 -17.18 14.94
CA ASN A 260 12.26 -18.62 15.18
C ASN A 260 12.75 -19.39 13.95
N ASN A 261 12.26 -19.10 12.76
CA ASN A 261 12.69 -19.78 11.53
C ASN A 261 14.17 -19.55 11.23
N LEU A 262 14.69 -18.34 11.44
CA LEU A 262 16.12 -18.04 11.24
C LEU A 262 16.98 -18.79 12.25
N VAL A 263 16.65 -18.73 13.54
CA VAL A 263 17.43 -19.38 14.60
C VAL A 263 17.38 -20.90 14.49
N VAL A 264 16.19 -21.49 14.28
CA VAL A 264 16.05 -22.95 14.14
C VAL A 264 16.76 -23.44 12.86
N ASN A 265 16.72 -22.68 11.78
CA ASN A 265 17.48 -23.00 10.58
C ASN A 265 18.97 -23.04 10.86
N ALA A 266 19.51 -22.04 11.56
CA ALA A 266 20.91 -21.99 11.95
C ALA A 266 21.30 -23.15 12.87
N LEU A 267 20.48 -23.44 13.89
CA LEU A 267 20.70 -24.54 14.84
C LEU A 267 20.71 -25.93 14.18
N ARG A 268 19.86 -26.15 13.19
CA ARG A 268 19.77 -27.43 12.45
C ARG A 268 20.95 -27.67 11.52
N ASN A 269 21.53 -26.59 10.97
CA ASN A 269 22.56 -26.67 9.96
C ASN A 269 23.96 -26.34 10.50
N ALA A 270 24.07 -26.07 11.80
CA ALA A 270 25.35 -25.77 12.44
C ALA A 270 26.25 -27.02 12.48
N ALA A 271 27.54 -26.82 12.23
CA ALA A 271 28.56 -27.84 12.43
C ALA A 271 28.71 -28.16 13.93
N PRO A 272 29.13 -29.39 14.28
CA PRO A 272 29.41 -29.74 15.67
C PRO A 272 30.40 -28.76 16.33
N GLU A 273 30.20 -28.47 17.61
CA GLU A 273 31.07 -27.62 18.43
C GLU A 273 31.20 -26.17 17.97
N THR A 274 30.27 -25.69 17.11
CA THR A 274 30.23 -24.29 16.66
C THR A 274 29.24 -23.46 17.46
N VAL A 275 29.20 -22.16 17.22
CA VAL A 275 28.38 -21.18 17.90
C VAL A 275 27.46 -20.49 16.88
N ILE A 276 26.19 -20.33 17.20
CA ILE A 276 25.29 -19.47 16.42
C ILE A 276 25.54 -18.01 16.83
N GLN A 277 25.73 -17.15 15.84
CA GLN A 277 25.84 -15.71 16.07
C GLN A 277 24.55 -15.01 15.65
N VAL A 278 23.97 -14.26 16.57
CA VAL A 278 22.82 -13.39 16.31
C VAL A 278 23.30 -11.96 16.50
N ASN A 279 23.25 -11.13 15.47
CA ASN A 279 23.68 -9.74 15.55
C ASN A 279 22.54 -8.82 15.15
N THR A 280 22.42 -7.69 15.85
CA THR A 280 21.56 -6.57 15.47
C THR A 280 22.37 -5.30 15.37
N ASP A 281 22.12 -4.53 14.32
CA ASP A 281 22.60 -3.17 14.16
C ASP A 281 21.41 -2.18 14.06
N GLU A 282 21.65 -0.94 13.66
CA GLU A 282 20.60 0.09 13.54
C GLU A 282 19.56 -0.19 12.43
N LYS A 283 19.78 -1.18 11.56
CA LYS A 283 18.95 -1.44 10.37
C LYS A 283 18.65 -2.91 10.13
N SER A 284 19.43 -3.83 10.70
CA SER A 284 19.36 -5.23 10.34
C SER A 284 19.47 -6.19 11.53
N LEU A 285 18.93 -7.38 11.31
CA LEU A 285 19.12 -8.59 12.11
C LEU A 285 19.85 -9.60 11.24
N SER A 286 20.94 -10.16 11.70
CA SER A 286 21.63 -11.28 11.07
C SER A 286 21.73 -12.49 12.02
N VAL A 287 21.54 -13.68 11.44
CA VAL A 287 21.74 -14.96 12.11
C VAL A 287 22.74 -15.76 11.29
N THR A 288 23.85 -16.14 11.91
CA THR A 288 24.98 -16.81 11.27
C THR A 288 25.27 -18.13 11.95
N ASN A 289 25.49 -19.17 11.16
CA ASN A 289 26.00 -20.47 11.60
C ASN A 289 27.18 -20.91 10.73
N GLU A 290 28.11 -21.66 11.31
CA GLU A 290 29.11 -22.41 10.56
C GLU A 290 28.55 -23.77 10.16
N SER A 291 28.85 -24.22 8.93
CA SER A 291 28.37 -25.47 8.39
C SER A 291 29.46 -26.16 7.56
N MET A 292 29.36 -27.48 7.48
CA MET A 292 30.22 -28.28 6.60
C MET A 292 29.78 -28.22 5.12
N THR A 293 28.60 -27.63 4.86
CA THR A 293 28.07 -27.48 3.50
C THR A 293 28.70 -26.26 2.84
N GLY A 294 28.85 -26.30 1.51
CA GLY A 294 29.27 -25.14 0.71
C GLY A 294 28.12 -24.13 0.51
N GLN A 295 28.40 -23.11 -0.32
CA GLN A 295 27.41 -22.10 -0.67
C GLN A 295 26.12 -22.70 -1.20
N LEU A 296 24.99 -22.21 -0.70
CA LEU A 296 23.66 -22.66 -1.10
C LEU A 296 23.20 -21.94 -2.37
N ASP A 297 22.32 -22.59 -3.15
CA ASP A 297 21.69 -21.97 -4.32
C ASP A 297 20.69 -20.89 -3.90
N GLU A 298 21.09 -19.64 -3.99
CA GLU A 298 20.30 -18.48 -3.57
C GLU A 298 19.00 -18.35 -4.37
N ALA A 299 18.97 -18.74 -5.64
CA ALA A 299 17.81 -18.62 -6.50
C ALA A 299 16.59 -19.42 -6.00
N HIS A 300 16.83 -20.53 -5.33
CA HIS A 300 15.79 -21.44 -4.84
C HIS A 300 15.66 -21.46 -3.32
N LEU A 301 16.58 -20.81 -2.59
CA LEU A 301 16.70 -20.88 -1.14
C LEU A 301 15.44 -20.45 -0.39
N PHE A 302 14.76 -19.42 -0.87
CA PHE A 302 13.54 -18.87 -0.28
C PHE A 302 12.25 -19.40 -0.93
N SER A 303 12.37 -20.36 -1.84
CA SER A 303 11.21 -20.97 -2.50
C SER A 303 10.49 -21.93 -1.55
N ARG A 304 9.16 -22.05 -1.72
CA ARG A 304 8.37 -23.02 -0.96
C ARG A 304 8.80 -24.45 -1.30
N PHE A 305 8.95 -25.28 -0.29
CA PHE A 305 9.40 -26.69 -0.41
C PHE A 305 10.81 -26.83 -1.02
N SER A 306 11.63 -25.79 -0.90
CA SER A 306 13.04 -25.87 -1.34
C SER A 306 13.80 -26.92 -0.52
N GLN A 307 14.52 -27.79 -1.22
CA GLN A 307 15.40 -28.80 -0.58
C GLN A 307 16.85 -28.32 -0.47
N VAL A 308 17.13 -27.10 -0.86
CA VAL A 308 18.48 -26.52 -0.77
C VAL A 308 18.86 -26.33 0.70
N GLY A 309 19.94 -26.99 1.12
CA GLY A 309 20.45 -26.89 2.50
C GLY A 309 19.54 -27.55 3.55
N ILE A 310 18.69 -28.51 3.18
CA ILE A 310 17.85 -29.23 4.15
C ILE A 310 18.71 -30.33 4.82
N SER A 311 18.95 -30.15 6.13
CA SER A 311 19.29 -31.25 7.02
C SER A 311 18.10 -32.14 7.26
N GLU A 312 18.30 -33.39 7.68
CA GLU A 312 17.23 -34.35 8.02
C GLU A 312 16.18 -33.69 8.93
N GLY A 313 14.91 -33.69 8.47
CA GLY A 313 13.75 -33.16 9.21
C GLY A 313 13.26 -31.76 8.85
N GLY A 314 13.85 -31.08 7.85
CA GLY A 314 13.35 -29.80 7.34
C GLY A 314 12.22 -29.97 6.29
N HIS A 315 11.24 -29.07 6.26
CA HIS A 315 10.12 -29.14 5.29
C HIS A 315 10.26 -28.14 4.12
N GLY A 316 11.34 -27.37 4.08
CA GLY A 316 11.58 -26.35 3.05
C GLY A 316 10.59 -25.17 3.07
N LEU A 317 9.91 -24.93 4.22
CA LEU A 317 8.96 -23.82 4.38
C LEU A 317 9.48 -22.68 5.26
N GLY A 318 10.49 -22.94 6.11
CA GLY A 318 10.96 -21.96 7.10
C GLY A 318 11.48 -20.66 6.47
N LEU A 319 12.39 -20.77 5.49
CA LEU A 319 12.93 -19.60 4.78
C LEU A 319 11.89 -18.96 3.85
N ALA A 320 10.96 -19.72 3.28
CA ALA A 320 9.83 -19.18 2.54
C ALA A 320 8.91 -18.35 3.43
N LEU A 321 8.69 -18.75 4.70
CA LEU A 321 7.96 -17.97 5.70
C LEU A 321 8.68 -16.65 6.01
N VAL A 322 10.01 -16.70 6.19
CA VAL A 322 10.82 -15.49 6.41
C VAL A 322 10.67 -14.54 5.23
N LYS A 323 10.82 -15.04 4.01
CA LYS A 323 10.68 -14.23 2.79
C LYS A 323 9.31 -13.59 2.67
N GLN A 324 8.23 -14.38 2.87
CA GLN A 324 6.86 -13.90 2.78
C GLN A 324 6.55 -12.82 3.84
N ALA A 325 7.04 -13.00 5.07
CA ALA A 325 6.91 -12.00 6.12
C ALA A 325 7.68 -10.72 5.81
N CYS A 326 8.90 -10.85 5.29
CA CYS A 326 9.68 -9.70 4.84
C CYS A 326 8.99 -8.94 3.71
N ASP A 327 8.46 -9.65 2.70
CA ASP A 327 7.73 -9.03 1.59
C ASP A 327 6.46 -8.32 2.07
N HIS A 328 5.74 -8.87 3.06
CA HIS A 328 4.56 -8.25 3.67
C HIS A 328 4.86 -6.90 4.31
N TYR A 329 6.02 -6.77 4.97
CA TYR A 329 6.47 -5.51 5.59
C TYR A 329 7.40 -4.68 4.72
N GLN A 330 7.66 -5.09 3.48
CA GLN A 330 8.62 -4.45 2.58
C GLN A 330 10.06 -4.43 3.15
N TRP A 331 10.38 -5.41 4.00
CA TRP A 331 11.75 -5.66 4.46
C TRP A 331 12.53 -6.46 3.43
N ASN A 332 13.83 -6.36 3.46
CA ASN A 332 14.69 -7.16 2.60
C ASN A 332 15.31 -8.32 3.38
N VAL A 333 15.27 -9.53 2.80
CA VAL A 333 16.01 -10.69 3.32
C VAL A 333 17.07 -11.09 2.32
N ALA A 334 18.30 -11.31 2.81
CA ALA A 334 19.45 -11.71 2.01
C ALA A 334 20.15 -12.92 2.65
N TYR A 335 20.79 -13.69 1.80
CA TYR A 335 21.69 -14.77 2.19
C TYR A 335 23.13 -14.37 1.80
N LEU A 336 24.06 -14.58 2.73
CA LEU A 336 25.48 -14.32 2.53
C LEU A 336 26.26 -15.58 2.91
N PHE A 337 27.29 -15.90 2.14
CA PHE A 337 28.19 -17.02 2.42
C PHE A 337 29.63 -16.55 2.40
N ASP A 338 30.34 -16.82 3.46
CA ASP A 338 31.77 -16.50 3.61
C ASP A 338 32.43 -17.50 4.54
N ASP A 339 33.52 -18.13 4.09
CA ASP A 339 34.36 -19.04 4.87
C ASP A 339 33.55 -20.06 5.71
N HIS A 340 32.74 -20.89 5.05
CA HIS A 340 31.85 -21.89 5.66
C HIS A 340 30.76 -21.31 6.59
N ARG A 341 30.57 -20.00 6.62
CA ARG A 341 29.53 -19.33 7.39
C ARG A 341 28.36 -18.95 6.52
N HIS A 342 27.20 -19.43 6.91
CA HIS A 342 25.91 -19.08 6.31
C HIS A 342 25.24 -18.00 7.15
N THR A 343 25.02 -16.83 6.57
CA THR A 343 24.37 -15.70 7.22
C THR A 343 23.07 -15.37 6.54
N PHE A 344 21.99 -15.36 7.29
CA PHE A 344 20.69 -14.84 6.87
C PHE A 344 20.49 -13.48 7.50
N GLN A 345 20.31 -12.46 6.69
CA GLN A 345 20.14 -11.08 7.13
C GLN A 345 18.79 -10.52 6.74
N VAL A 346 18.07 -9.96 7.70
CA VAL A 346 16.83 -9.20 7.47
C VAL A 346 17.13 -7.72 7.70
N THR A 347 16.91 -6.90 6.67
CA THR A 347 17.06 -5.44 6.72
C THR A 347 15.71 -4.79 6.83
N PHE A 348 15.50 -4.02 7.89
CA PHE A 348 14.24 -3.33 8.17
C PHE A 348 14.26 -1.95 7.51
N VAL A 349 13.29 -1.70 6.63
CA VAL A 349 13.13 -0.38 6.00
C VAL A 349 12.34 0.50 6.97
N LYS A 350 12.82 1.74 7.18
CA LYS A 350 12.15 2.73 8.04
C LYS A 350 10.89 3.29 7.40
#